data_375c3921c82efd6cee8597433517cea6
#
_entry.id   375c3921c82efd6cee8597433517cea6
#
_cell.length_a   1.000
_cell.length_b   1.000
_cell.length_c   1.000
_cell.angle_alpha   90.00
_cell.angle_beta   90.00
_cell.angle_gamma   90.00
#
_symmetry.space_group_name_H-M   'P 1'
#
loop_
_entity.id
_entity.type
_entity.pdbx_description
1 polymer ?
#
loop_
_entity_poly.entity_id
_entity_poly.type
_entity_poly.pdbx_seq_one_letter_code
_entity_poly.pdbx_strand_id
1 'polypeptide(L)'
;MKKNLFFGLIGLLILVLLTGSSTGDVLGRESDHDKDSMRVVMRFELKVKPESVALLKQSFDACKVEVLAKEPGCLDYTLFQSYNDSTLFCINETWATKADHNAHMQLEHTRKHLAETRGIRDPTFKSTTSYTYWVCPEVNDVK
;
A
#
# COMPACT_ATOMS: atom_id res chain seq x y z
N MET A 1 55.64 -35.11 30.43
CA MET A 1 55.51 -36.53 30.91
C MET A 1 54.13 -36.98 30.49
N LYS A 2 54.09 -38.14 29.74
CA LYS A 2 52.96 -39.08 29.48
C LYS A 2 51.78 -38.50 28.65
N LYS A 3 51.64 -38.71 27.30
CA LYS A 3 51.33 -39.94 26.56
C LYS A 3 50.04 -40.63 27.02
N ASN A 4 49.03 -40.67 26.10
CA ASN A 4 48.41 -41.86 25.50
C ASN A 4 47.22 -41.33 24.68
N LEU A 5 47.03 -41.40 23.41
CA LEU A 5 46.96 -42.41 22.37
C LEU A 5 46.03 -43.56 22.70
N PHE A 6 44.86 -43.66 22.06
CA PHE A 6 44.15 -44.87 21.62
C PHE A 6 42.97 -44.45 20.72
N PHE A 7 43.04 -44.66 19.45
CA PHE A 7 42.60 -45.76 18.60
C PHE A 7 41.13 -46.21 18.73
N GLY A 8 40.43 -46.06 17.62
CA GLY A 8 39.66 -47.13 17.01
C GLY A 8 38.16 -46.82 16.97
N LEU A 9 37.44 -46.87 15.98
CA LEU A 9 37.09 -47.88 15.01
C LEU A 9 35.90 -47.36 14.15
N ILE A 10 36.06 -47.33 12.90
CA ILE A 10 35.19 -47.78 11.81
C ILE A 10 33.78 -48.23 12.23
N GLY A 11 32.78 -47.60 11.66
CA GLY A 11 31.40 -48.01 11.73
C GLY A 11 30.53 -47.33 10.68
N LEU A 12 30.59 -47.84 9.51
CA LEU A 12 29.54 -48.26 8.58
C LEU A 12 28.50 -47.22 8.13
N LEU A 13 28.66 -46.85 6.91
CA LEU A 13 27.75 -46.38 5.89
C LEU A 13 26.32 -46.97 6.00
N ILE A 14 25.32 -46.14 6.22
CA ILE A 14 23.97 -46.42 5.75
C ILE A 14 23.49 -45.25 4.93
N LEU A 15 23.59 -45.41 3.63
CA LEU A 15 22.98 -44.59 2.60
C LEU A 15 21.49 -44.93 2.53
N VAL A 16 20.64 -44.15 3.18
CA VAL A 16 19.20 -44.24 2.97
C VAL A 16 18.82 -43.21 1.91
N LEU A 17 18.73 -43.67 0.68
CA LEU A 17 18.07 -42.96 -0.40
C LEU A 17 16.56 -42.99 -0.12
N LEU A 18 16.05 -41.97 0.55
CA LEU A 18 14.62 -41.68 0.56
C LEU A 18 14.34 -40.71 -0.62
N THR A 19 14.00 -41.33 -1.75
CA THR A 19 13.30 -40.65 -2.83
C THR A 19 11.88 -40.35 -2.37
N GLY A 20 11.73 -39.25 -1.61
CA GLY A 20 10.45 -38.64 -1.33
C GLY A 20 10.11 -37.69 -2.46
N SER A 21 9.36 -38.14 -3.47
CA SER A 21 8.64 -37.28 -4.38
C SER A 21 7.58 -36.52 -3.59
N SER A 22 7.93 -35.37 -3.09
CA SER A 22 6.96 -34.39 -2.59
C SER A 22 6.41 -33.64 -3.80
N THR A 23 5.33 -34.13 -4.37
CA THR A 23 4.40 -33.33 -5.16
C THR A 23 3.62 -32.46 -4.19
N GLY A 24 4.30 -31.46 -3.63
CA GLY A 24 3.71 -30.46 -2.76
C GLY A 24 3.40 -29.21 -3.56
N ASP A 25 2.13 -28.96 -3.74
CA ASP A 25 1.43 -27.69 -3.96
C ASP A 25 2.28 -26.52 -4.49
N VAL A 26 2.34 -26.41 -5.80
CA VAL A 26 2.60 -25.17 -6.49
C VAL A 26 1.27 -24.41 -6.60
N LEU A 27 0.58 -24.20 -5.49
CA LEU A 27 -0.42 -23.12 -5.40
C LEU A 27 0.34 -21.87 -5.03
N GLY A 28 0.49 -21.01 -6.05
CA GLY A 28 1.29 -19.79 -6.03
C GLY A 28 1.06 -18.97 -4.77
N ARG A 29 2.07 -18.97 -3.92
CA ARG A 29 2.29 -17.86 -3.01
C ARG A 29 2.77 -16.70 -3.86
N GLU A 30 1.83 -15.91 -4.38
CA GLU A 30 2.11 -14.59 -4.92
C GLU A 30 2.97 -13.89 -3.87
N SER A 31 4.22 -13.61 -4.22
CA SER A 31 5.15 -13.00 -3.26
C SER A 31 4.62 -11.60 -2.92
N ASP A 32 4.55 -11.24 -1.65
CA ASP A 32 4.18 -9.89 -1.21
C ASP A 32 5.03 -8.79 -1.89
N HIS A 33 6.22 -9.13 -2.37
CA HIS A 33 7.10 -8.26 -3.14
C HIS A 33 6.52 -7.82 -4.49
N ASP A 34 5.66 -8.62 -5.11
CA ASP A 34 5.07 -8.27 -6.41
C ASP A 34 3.97 -7.21 -6.26
N LYS A 35 3.21 -7.25 -5.17
CA LYS A 35 2.13 -6.29 -4.89
C LYS A 35 2.63 -4.86 -4.69
N ASP A 36 3.81 -4.67 -4.11
CA ASP A 36 4.39 -3.35 -3.85
C ASP A 36 4.84 -2.63 -5.13
N SER A 37 5.09 -3.39 -6.20
CA SER A 37 5.41 -2.86 -7.53
C SER A 37 4.18 -2.58 -8.39
N MET A 38 3.00 -3.03 -7.96
CA MET A 38 1.76 -2.83 -8.68
C MET A 38 1.15 -1.45 -8.42
N ARG A 39 0.40 -0.98 -9.43
CA ARG A 39 -0.43 0.21 -9.29
C ARG A 39 -1.42 0.03 -8.15
N VAL A 40 -1.45 0.99 -7.23
CA VAL A 40 -2.32 0.97 -6.06
C VAL A 40 -3.37 2.09 -6.14
N VAL A 41 -4.58 1.77 -5.74
CA VAL A 41 -5.67 2.73 -5.56
C VAL A 41 -5.98 2.84 -4.08
N MET A 42 -5.86 4.04 -3.53
CA MET A 42 -6.31 4.38 -2.18
C MET A 42 -7.64 5.10 -2.26
N ARG A 43 -8.58 4.71 -1.40
CA ARG A 43 -9.84 5.42 -1.20
C ARG A 43 -9.98 5.76 0.27
N PHE A 44 -10.28 7.03 0.55
CA PHE A 44 -10.51 7.51 1.89
C PHE A 44 -11.87 8.23 1.98
N GLU A 45 -12.79 7.65 2.73
CA GLU A 45 -14.10 8.27 3.00
C GLU A 45 -14.06 9.03 4.31
N LEU A 46 -14.51 10.29 4.25
CA LEU A 46 -14.57 11.17 5.40
C LEU A 46 -15.83 12.02 5.35
N LYS A 47 -16.31 12.37 6.54
CA LYS A 47 -17.36 13.38 6.70
C LYS A 47 -16.79 14.56 7.46
N VAL A 48 -17.15 15.77 7.02
CA VAL A 48 -16.73 17.01 7.67
C VAL A 48 -17.94 17.76 8.23
N LYS A 49 -17.68 18.64 9.18
CA LYS A 49 -18.69 19.55 9.70
C LYS A 49 -19.21 20.45 8.55
N PRO A 50 -20.52 20.80 8.51
CA PRO A 50 -21.09 21.58 7.40
C PRO A 50 -20.35 22.89 7.13
N GLU A 51 -19.96 23.61 8.17
CA GLU A 51 -19.22 24.87 8.09
C GLU A 51 -17.80 24.72 7.54
N SER A 52 -17.27 23.49 7.48
CA SER A 52 -15.89 23.20 7.10
C SER A 52 -15.76 22.65 5.68
N VAL A 53 -16.86 22.51 4.94
CA VAL A 53 -16.87 21.98 3.57
C VAL A 53 -15.97 22.79 2.64
N ALA A 54 -16.04 24.13 2.73
CA ALA A 54 -15.23 25.01 1.90
C ALA A 54 -13.73 24.87 2.24
N LEU A 55 -13.38 24.75 3.51
CA LEU A 55 -12.00 24.57 3.96
C LEU A 55 -11.42 23.23 3.46
N LEU A 56 -12.18 22.13 3.53
CA LEU A 56 -11.73 20.85 2.98
C LEU A 56 -11.39 20.98 1.50
N LYS A 57 -12.30 21.58 0.70
CA LYS A 57 -12.11 21.73 -0.74
C LYS A 57 -10.86 22.58 -1.05
N GLN A 58 -10.73 23.72 -0.39
CA GLN A 58 -9.60 24.62 -0.58
C GLN A 58 -8.25 23.95 -0.22
N SER A 59 -8.19 23.30 0.92
CA SER A 59 -6.98 22.61 1.37
C SER A 59 -6.62 21.42 0.44
N PHE A 60 -7.64 20.69 -0.04
CA PHE A 60 -7.43 19.61 -1.00
C PHE A 60 -6.91 20.13 -2.33
N ASP A 61 -7.52 21.17 -2.88
CA ASP A 61 -7.11 21.77 -4.17
C ASP A 61 -5.66 22.30 -4.09
N ALA A 62 -5.28 22.94 -3.00
CA ALA A 62 -3.91 23.39 -2.79
C ALA A 62 -2.92 22.22 -2.73
N CYS A 63 -3.27 21.14 -2.03
CA CYS A 63 -2.46 19.91 -1.98
C CYS A 63 -2.36 19.27 -3.37
N LYS A 64 -3.47 19.13 -4.08
CA LYS A 64 -3.53 18.53 -5.43
C LYS A 64 -2.59 19.20 -6.42
N VAL A 65 -2.50 20.54 -6.41
CA VAL A 65 -1.58 21.28 -7.29
C VAL A 65 -0.13 20.86 -7.05
N GLU A 66 0.27 20.72 -5.78
CA GLU A 66 1.62 20.31 -5.40
C GLU A 66 1.89 18.84 -5.77
N VAL A 67 0.92 17.96 -5.49
CA VAL A 67 1.00 16.52 -5.81
C VAL A 67 1.22 16.31 -7.31
N LEU A 68 0.36 16.89 -8.15
CA LEU A 68 0.44 16.69 -9.60
C LEU A 68 1.69 17.34 -10.22
N ALA A 69 2.25 18.38 -9.59
CA ALA A 69 3.46 19.06 -10.09
C ALA A 69 4.75 18.35 -9.67
N LYS A 70 4.79 17.68 -8.51
CA LYS A 70 6.03 17.21 -7.88
C LYS A 70 6.12 15.71 -7.69
N GLU A 71 5.03 14.98 -7.85
CA GLU A 71 4.95 13.55 -7.54
C GLU A 71 4.64 12.73 -8.81
N PRO A 72 5.64 12.38 -9.61
CA PRO A 72 5.44 11.68 -10.89
C PRO A 72 4.82 10.27 -10.74
N GLY A 73 4.88 9.68 -9.55
CA GLY A 73 4.21 8.43 -9.22
C GLY A 73 2.71 8.58 -8.97
N CYS A 74 2.18 9.80 -8.84
CA CYS A 74 0.74 10.05 -8.73
C CYS A 74 0.07 10.01 -10.10
N LEU A 75 -0.85 9.07 -10.30
CA LEU A 75 -1.58 8.90 -11.56
C LEU A 75 -2.98 9.52 -11.53
N ASP A 76 -3.60 9.60 -10.34
CA ASP A 76 -4.86 10.30 -10.09
C ASP A 76 -4.91 10.80 -8.65
N TYR A 77 -5.48 12.00 -8.45
CA TYR A 77 -5.67 12.61 -7.14
C TYR A 77 -6.96 13.42 -7.16
N THR A 78 -8.07 12.80 -6.68
CA THR A 78 -9.42 13.34 -6.90
C THR A 78 -10.23 13.33 -5.61
N LEU A 79 -10.94 14.44 -5.38
CA LEU A 79 -11.94 14.58 -4.32
C LEU A 79 -13.33 14.46 -4.90
N PHE A 80 -14.09 13.51 -4.41
CA PHE A 80 -15.52 13.35 -4.72
C PHE A 80 -16.37 13.82 -3.55
N GLN A 81 -17.48 14.47 -3.84
CA GLN A 81 -18.51 14.83 -2.87
C GLN A 81 -19.75 13.97 -3.10
N SER A 82 -20.34 13.46 -2.04
CA SER A 82 -21.58 12.70 -2.14
C SER A 82 -22.70 13.54 -2.74
N TYR A 83 -23.48 12.93 -3.64
CA TYR A 83 -24.64 13.59 -4.24
C TYR A 83 -25.76 13.86 -3.22
N ASN A 84 -25.92 12.96 -2.23
CA ASN A 84 -27.00 13.03 -1.25
C ASN A 84 -26.62 13.71 0.07
N ASP A 85 -25.31 13.87 0.34
CA ASP A 85 -24.79 14.47 1.57
C ASP A 85 -23.61 15.37 1.25
N SER A 86 -23.85 16.67 1.27
CA SER A 86 -22.82 17.68 0.95
C SER A 86 -21.64 17.71 1.92
N THR A 87 -21.72 17.00 3.03
CA THR A 87 -20.65 16.91 4.03
C THR A 87 -19.83 15.62 3.92
N LEU A 88 -20.29 14.66 3.12
CA LEU A 88 -19.61 13.38 2.91
C LEU A 88 -18.74 13.42 1.64
N PHE A 89 -17.48 13.02 1.79
CA PHE A 89 -16.47 13.04 0.73
C PHE A 89 -15.75 11.70 0.61
N CYS A 90 -15.22 11.46 -0.60
CA CYS A 90 -14.29 10.39 -0.88
C CYS A 90 -13.06 10.98 -1.59
N ILE A 91 -11.89 10.79 -1.04
CA ILE A 91 -10.61 11.02 -1.72
C ILE A 91 -10.24 9.74 -2.43
N ASN A 92 -9.91 9.85 -3.71
CA ASN A 92 -9.43 8.76 -4.55
C ASN A 92 -8.04 9.11 -5.03
N GLU A 93 -7.10 8.23 -4.79
CA GLU A 93 -5.71 8.39 -5.22
C GLU A 93 -5.29 7.14 -5.98
N THR A 94 -4.61 7.32 -7.11
CA THR A 94 -4.01 6.22 -7.85
C THR A 94 -2.52 6.50 -7.99
N TRP A 95 -1.71 5.53 -7.57
CA TRP A 95 -0.27 5.62 -7.55
C TRP A 95 0.36 4.52 -8.38
N ALA A 96 1.49 4.82 -9.04
CA ALA A 96 2.24 3.85 -9.82
C ALA A 96 2.69 2.66 -8.95
N THR A 97 3.09 2.94 -7.70
CA THR A 97 3.48 1.92 -6.72
C THR A 97 3.01 2.27 -5.31
N LYS A 98 3.01 1.29 -4.41
CA LYS A 98 2.78 1.53 -2.98
C LYS A 98 3.86 2.40 -2.35
N ALA A 99 5.09 2.31 -2.85
CA ALA A 99 6.22 3.11 -2.37
C ALA A 99 6.01 4.60 -2.68
N ASP A 100 5.47 4.96 -3.87
CA ASP A 100 5.13 6.34 -4.22
C ASP A 100 4.09 6.93 -3.28
N HIS A 101 3.01 6.19 -2.99
CA HIS A 101 2.03 6.62 -1.99
C HIS A 101 2.66 6.79 -0.60
N ASN A 102 3.52 5.88 -0.17
CA ASN A 102 4.19 6.00 1.13
C ASN A 102 5.10 7.23 1.19
N ALA A 103 5.79 7.57 0.09
CA ALA A 103 6.58 8.79 -0.03
C ALA A 103 5.70 10.04 0.06
N HIS A 104 4.57 10.07 -0.67
CA HIS A 104 3.56 11.14 -0.62
C HIS A 104 3.17 11.50 0.81
N MET A 105 2.90 10.50 1.66
CA MET A 105 2.50 10.71 3.06
C MET A 105 3.57 11.44 3.91
N GLN A 106 4.81 11.54 3.43
CA GLN A 106 5.91 12.21 4.14
C GLN A 106 6.17 13.64 3.65
N LEU A 107 5.56 14.05 2.54
CA LEU A 107 5.80 15.36 1.93
C LEU A 107 5.11 16.50 2.71
N GLU A 108 5.68 17.68 2.62
CA GLU A 108 5.22 18.86 3.38
C GLU A 108 3.79 19.24 3.04
N HIS A 109 3.43 19.30 1.74
CA HIS A 109 2.08 19.67 1.29
C HIS A 109 1.02 18.69 1.77
N THR A 110 1.33 17.38 1.80
CA THR A 110 0.43 16.35 2.35
C THR A 110 0.25 16.51 3.85
N ARG A 111 1.35 16.68 4.60
CA ARG A 111 1.30 16.90 6.04
C ARG A 111 0.52 18.17 6.41
N LYS A 112 0.69 19.23 5.63
CA LYS A 112 -0.06 20.48 5.78
C LYS A 112 -1.55 20.23 5.59
N HIS A 113 -1.95 19.61 4.47
CA HIS A 113 -3.35 19.24 4.20
C HIS A 113 -3.94 18.41 5.34
N LEU A 114 -3.25 17.39 5.80
CA LEU A 114 -3.69 16.53 6.89
C LEU A 114 -3.83 17.31 8.22
N ALA A 115 -2.93 18.26 8.50
CA ALA A 115 -2.99 19.10 9.69
C ALA A 115 -4.21 20.04 9.67
N GLU A 116 -4.44 20.71 8.53
CA GLU A 116 -5.57 21.62 8.32
C GLU A 116 -6.91 20.90 8.42
N THR A 117 -6.99 19.66 7.92
CA THR A 117 -8.25 18.90 7.83
C THR A 117 -8.54 17.98 9.01
N ARG A 118 -7.60 17.79 9.93
CA ARG A 118 -7.81 16.93 11.10
C ARG A 118 -8.95 17.40 12.00
N GLY A 119 -9.03 18.69 12.28
CA GLY A 119 -9.98 19.28 13.24
C GLY A 119 -11.38 19.51 12.68
N ILE A 120 -11.56 19.39 11.36
CA ILE A 120 -12.82 19.65 10.68
C ILE A 120 -13.69 18.41 10.45
N ARG A 121 -13.17 17.23 10.74
CA ARG A 121 -13.91 15.96 10.58
C ARG A 121 -15.08 15.89 11.54
N ASP A 122 -16.17 15.28 11.08
CA ASP A 122 -17.29 14.92 11.92
C ASP A 122 -16.87 13.77 12.86
N PRO A 123 -16.85 13.98 14.18
CA PRO A 123 -16.38 12.98 15.13
C PRO A 123 -17.33 11.78 15.25
N THR A 124 -18.57 11.89 14.76
CA THR A 124 -19.57 10.81 14.78
C THR A 124 -19.45 9.88 13.58
N PHE A 125 -18.74 10.31 12.53
CA PHE A 125 -18.52 9.52 11.33
C PHE A 125 -17.23 8.72 11.43
N LYS A 126 -17.32 7.41 11.26
CA LYS A 126 -16.16 6.55 11.19
C LYS A 126 -15.56 6.59 9.76
N SER A 127 -14.53 7.40 9.58
CA SER A 127 -13.76 7.42 8.32
C SER A 127 -13.18 6.04 7.99
N THR A 128 -13.17 5.70 6.71
CA THR A 128 -12.63 4.43 6.22
C THR A 128 -11.52 4.68 5.20
N THR A 129 -10.48 3.85 5.27
CA THR A 129 -9.40 3.82 4.27
C THR A 129 -9.33 2.42 3.70
N SER A 130 -9.31 2.31 2.39
CA SER A 130 -9.10 1.05 1.68
C SER A 130 -7.99 1.19 0.65
N TYR A 131 -7.23 0.11 0.46
CA TYR A 131 -6.22 -0.01 -0.58
C TYR A 131 -6.57 -1.19 -1.46
N THR A 132 -6.50 -0.96 -2.77
CA THR A 132 -6.61 -2.01 -3.79
C THR A 132 -5.44 -1.90 -4.74
N TYR A 133 -5.04 -3.00 -5.35
CA TYR A 133 -3.99 -2.99 -6.37
C TYR A 133 -4.54 -3.51 -7.69
N TRP A 134 -3.90 -3.08 -8.78
CA TRP A 134 -4.33 -3.40 -10.13
C TRP A 134 -3.87 -4.80 -10.52
N VAL A 135 -4.82 -5.69 -10.83
CA VAL A 135 -4.53 -7.09 -11.21
C VAL A 135 -4.72 -7.38 -12.69
N CYS A 136 -5.29 -6.44 -13.46
CA CYS A 136 -5.48 -6.61 -14.89
C CYS A 136 -4.30 -6.02 -15.66
N PRO A 137 -3.71 -6.74 -16.64
CA PRO A 137 -2.73 -6.16 -17.54
C PRO A 137 -3.37 -5.00 -18.33
N GLU A 138 -2.59 -3.98 -18.63
CA GLU A 138 -3.06 -2.89 -19.48
C GLU A 138 -3.39 -3.43 -20.87
N VAL A 139 -4.46 -2.90 -21.48
CA VAL A 139 -4.98 -3.34 -22.81
C VAL A 139 -3.93 -3.22 -23.93
N ASN A 140 -2.85 -2.47 -23.70
CA ASN A 140 -1.76 -2.27 -24.66
C ASN A 140 -0.81 -3.45 -24.78
N ASP A 141 -0.88 -4.45 -23.89
CA ASP A 141 -0.04 -5.64 -23.91
C ASP A 141 -0.65 -6.80 -24.71
N VAL A 142 -1.85 -6.62 -25.26
CA VAL A 142 -2.50 -7.59 -26.14
C VAL A 142 -2.13 -7.23 -27.59
N LYS A 143 -0.98 -7.74 -28.04
CA LYS A 143 -0.58 -7.77 -29.45
C LYS A 143 -0.96 -9.10 -30.06
#